data_43b052eb15c92cf6012b466a087884d1
#
_entry.id   43b052eb15c92cf6012b466a087884d1
#
_cell.length_a   1.000
_cell.length_b   1.000
_cell.length_c   1.000
_cell.angle_alpha   90.00
_cell.angle_beta   90.00
_cell.angle_gamma   90.00
#
_symmetry.space_group_name_H-M   'P 1'
#
loop_
_entity.id
_entity.type
_entity.pdbx_description
1 polymer ?
#
loop_
_entity_poly.entity_id
_entity_poly.type
_entity_poly.pdbx_seq_one_letter_code
_entity_poly.pdbx_strand_id
1 'polypeptide(L)'
;RIAEVNEITKDKEVIYTWFEDAAIDQVLKDLQEKLGYTSAEANTALYSGGLQIYLTQSRHIQDIVDSYYNDDDNFPSTEYRLHWALTYKDKDGETVNIDENSLQSYYGADDCDLLYDNEDQAKQSIAEFLEAKGITDDDIIAQSFDMTVQVQSSFVLMDQSTGYVLALSGGRGEKKTSRSFNRATQSTRQPGSVFKTIAVFLPALDSCGLSLASTKEDEPYTTPDGYQPFNTNANSYQGTTTIREAITYSMNVVTTKWLVEDVTPKLGIEYLENLGITTMDEDRDAYA
;
A
#
# COMPACT_ATOMS: atom_id res chain seq x y z
N ARG A 1 -10.45 -44.77 -7.67
CA ARG A 1 -10.55 -43.38 -8.17
C ARG A 1 -10.98 -42.36 -7.08
N ILE A 2 -11.87 -42.74 -6.16
CA ILE A 2 -12.28 -41.85 -5.06
C ILE A 2 -11.22 -41.82 -3.93
N ALA A 3 -10.48 -42.89 -3.73
CA ALA A 3 -9.40 -42.96 -2.75
C ALA A 3 -8.17 -42.13 -3.16
N GLU A 4 -7.84 -42.05 -4.44
CA GLU A 4 -6.74 -41.23 -4.95
C GLU A 4 -7.02 -39.70 -4.87
N VAL A 5 -8.29 -39.30 -4.97
CA VAL A 5 -8.69 -37.89 -4.82
C VAL A 5 -8.57 -37.42 -3.35
N ASN A 6 -8.78 -38.31 -2.38
CA ASN A 6 -8.67 -37.98 -0.96
C ASN A 6 -7.22 -37.87 -0.43
N GLU A 7 -6.23 -38.46 -1.14
CA GLU A 7 -4.81 -38.30 -0.78
C GLU A 7 -4.21 -36.97 -1.31
N ILE A 8 -4.77 -36.41 -2.38
CA ILE A 8 -4.29 -35.16 -2.98
C ILE A 8 -4.72 -33.93 -2.14
N THR A 9 -5.74 -34.06 -1.29
CA THR A 9 -6.30 -32.93 -0.53
C THR A 9 -5.72 -32.77 0.87
N LYS A 10 -4.69 -33.52 1.27
CA LYS A 10 -4.24 -33.51 2.67
C LYS A 10 -2.97 -32.72 2.96
N ASP A 11 -2.20 -32.22 1.98
CA ASP A 11 -0.93 -31.56 2.31
C ASP A 11 -0.45 -30.60 1.23
N LYS A 12 -1.05 -29.44 1.15
CA LYS A 12 -0.40 -28.12 0.94
C LYS A 12 -1.51 -27.09 0.91
N GLU A 13 -1.51 -26.22 1.89
CA GLU A 13 -2.30 -24.98 1.85
C GLU A 13 -1.92 -24.25 0.56
N VAL A 14 -2.88 -24.05 -0.35
CA VAL A 14 -2.64 -23.37 -1.62
C VAL A 14 -2.48 -21.88 -1.31
N ILE A 15 -1.26 -21.39 -1.48
CA ILE A 15 -0.99 -19.96 -1.35
C ILE A 15 -1.33 -19.31 -2.69
N TYR A 16 -2.37 -18.47 -2.69
CA TYR A 16 -2.76 -17.68 -3.86
C TYR A 16 -1.74 -16.56 -4.11
N THR A 17 -1.51 -16.24 -5.39
CA THR A 17 -0.71 -15.08 -5.79
C THR A 17 -1.38 -13.78 -5.34
N TRP A 18 -0.62 -12.67 -5.35
CA TRP A 18 -1.19 -11.33 -5.09
C TRP A 18 -2.32 -10.97 -6.05
N PHE A 19 -2.19 -11.40 -7.30
CA PHE A 19 -3.20 -11.17 -8.33
C PHE A 19 -4.48 -11.98 -8.07
N GLU A 20 -4.33 -13.25 -7.73
CA GLU A 20 -5.47 -14.13 -7.41
C GLU A 20 -6.20 -13.65 -6.15
N ASP A 21 -5.48 -13.22 -5.11
CA ASP A 21 -6.10 -12.64 -3.93
C ASP A 21 -6.93 -11.37 -4.27
N ALA A 22 -6.38 -10.46 -5.08
CA ALA A 22 -7.09 -9.28 -5.52
C ALA A 22 -8.35 -9.63 -6.35
N ALA A 23 -8.26 -10.67 -7.19
CA ALA A 23 -9.39 -11.16 -7.96
C ALA A 23 -10.46 -11.80 -7.08
N ILE A 24 -10.06 -12.57 -6.06
CA ILE A 24 -10.97 -13.17 -5.07
C ILE A 24 -11.73 -12.06 -4.33
N ASP A 25 -11.02 -11.04 -3.84
CA ASP A 25 -11.63 -9.91 -3.13
C ASP A 25 -12.61 -9.15 -4.03
N GLN A 26 -12.26 -8.92 -5.29
CA GLN A 26 -13.15 -8.27 -6.26
C GLN A 26 -14.40 -9.11 -6.55
N VAL A 27 -14.27 -10.42 -6.74
CA VAL A 27 -15.41 -11.31 -6.98
C VAL A 27 -16.33 -11.36 -5.77
N LEU A 28 -15.79 -11.48 -4.55
CA LEU A 28 -16.60 -11.46 -3.33
C LEU A 28 -17.37 -10.13 -3.18
N LYS A 29 -16.70 -9.01 -3.47
CA LYS A 29 -17.33 -7.69 -3.48
C LYS A 29 -18.44 -7.60 -4.52
N ASP A 30 -18.19 -8.02 -5.75
CA ASP A 30 -19.17 -7.98 -6.84
C ASP A 30 -20.40 -8.88 -6.56
N LEU A 31 -20.21 -10.06 -5.98
CA LEU A 31 -21.31 -10.94 -5.57
C LEU A 31 -22.21 -10.27 -4.50
N GLN A 32 -21.60 -9.54 -3.57
CA GLN A 32 -22.35 -8.85 -2.51
C GLN A 32 -23.02 -7.57 -3.03
N GLU A 33 -22.27 -6.70 -3.70
CA GLU A 33 -22.77 -5.37 -4.09
C GLU A 33 -23.69 -5.41 -5.33
N LYS A 34 -23.39 -6.26 -6.32
CA LYS A 34 -24.13 -6.32 -7.58
C LYS A 34 -25.23 -7.35 -7.58
N LEU A 35 -25.06 -8.47 -6.85
CA LEU A 35 -26.04 -9.56 -6.81
C LEU A 35 -26.79 -9.68 -5.47
N GLY A 36 -26.42 -8.87 -4.47
CA GLY A 36 -27.08 -8.84 -3.17
C GLY A 36 -26.84 -10.06 -2.28
N TYR A 37 -25.76 -10.81 -2.54
CA TYR A 37 -25.40 -11.97 -1.71
C TYR A 37 -24.95 -11.52 -0.32
N THR A 38 -25.28 -12.29 0.68
CA THR A 38 -24.62 -12.18 1.98
C THR A 38 -23.15 -12.63 1.87
N SER A 39 -22.31 -12.26 2.83
CA SER A 39 -20.90 -12.69 2.85
C SER A 39 -20.77 -14.23 2.82
N ALA A 40 -21.65 -14.96 3.52
CA ALA A 40 -21.66 -16.43 3.54
C ALA A 40 -22.03 -17.03 2.17
N GLU A 41 -23.05 -16.47 1.51
CA GLU A 41 -23.48 -16.89 0.17
C GLU A 41 -22.40 -16.59 -0.87
N ALA A 42 -21.76 -15.42 -0.81
CA ALA A 42 -20.67 -15.06 -1.72
C ALA A 42 -19.48 -16.01 -1.58
N ASN A 43 -19.06 -16.34 -0.35
CA ASN A 43 -18.01 -17.33 -0.11
C ASN A 43 -18.40 -18.73 -0.60
N THR A 44 -19.63 -19.16 -0.36
CA THR A 44 -20.13 -20.45 -0.84
C THR A 44 -20.14 -20.50 -2.37
N ALA A 45 -20.61 -19.44 -3.04
CA ALA A 45 -20.62 -19.33 -4.49
C ALA A 45 -19.19 -19.38 -5.06
N LEU A 46 -18.26 -18.65 -4.45
CA LEU A 46 -16.87 -18.60 -4.89
C LEU A 46 -16.16 -19.96 -4.79
N TYR A 47 -16.22 -20.61 -3.61
CA TYR A 47 -15.42 -21.81 -3.35
C TYR A 47 -16.12 -23.13 -3.69
N SER A 48 -17.44 -23.12 -3.77
CA SER A 48 -18.24 -24.34 -3.96
C SER A 48 -19.33 -24.21 -5.06
N GLY A 49 -19.56 -23.02 -5.58
CA GLY A 49 -20.62 -22.75 -6.55
C GLY A 49 -20.24 -23.08 -8.01
N GLY A 50 -19.03 -23.55 -8.28
CA GLY A 50 -18.59 -23.91 -9.62
C GLY A 50 -18.33 -22.72 -10.54
N LEU A 51 -18.04 -21.53 -9.99
CA LEU A 51 -17.70 -20.35 -10.77
C LEU A 51 -16.44 -20.56 -11.61
N GLN A 52 -16.46 -20.04 -12.83
CA GLN A 52 -15.29 -19.92 -13.69
C GLN A 52 -14.89 -18.43 -13.72
N ILE A 53 -13.70 -18.12 -13.21
CA ILE A 53 -13.19 -16.76 -13.11
C ILE A 53 -12.08 -16.59 -14.15
N TYR A 54 -12.28 -15.66 -15.08
CA TYR A 54 -11.32 -15.32 -16.13
C TYR A 54 -10.58 -14.05 -15.74
N LEU A 55 -9.25 -14.13 -15.72
CA LEU A 55 -8.37 -13.04 -15.31
C LEU A 55 -7.65 -12.44 -16.51
N THR A 56 -7.28 -11.17 -16.41
CA THR A 56 -6.47 -10.45 -17.40
C THR A 56 -4.96 -10.69 -17.20
N GLN A 57 -4.58 -11.43 -16.17
CA GLN A 57 -3.19 -11.72 -15.81
C GLN A 57 -2.44 -12.39 -16.97
N SER A 58 -1.28 -11.84 -17.31
CA SER A 58 -0.28 -12.51 -18.14
C SER A 58 0.66 -13.30 -17.24
N ARG A 59 0.55 -14.64 -17.26
CA ARG A 59 1.40 -15.51 -16.43
C ARG A 59 2.88 -15.23 -16.65
N HIS A 60 3.31 -15.08 -17.91
CA HIS A 60 4.70 -14.80 -18.25
C HIS A 60 5.20 -13.48 -17.62
N ILE A 61 4.39 -12.43 -17.66
CA ILE A 61 4.76 -11.13 -17.06
C ILE A 61 4.74 -11.23 -15.55
N GLN A 62 3.76 -11.92 -14.96
CA GLN A 62 3.69 -12.14 -13.52
C GLN A 62 4.92 -12.90 -13.00
N ASP A 63 5.35 -13.96 -13.70
CA ASP A 63 6.54 -14.72 -13.33
C ASP A 63 7.81 -13.85 -13.30
N ILE A 64 7.93 -12.89 -14.24
CA ILE A 64 9.04 -11.92 -14.25
C ILE A 64 8.95 -11.00 -13.03
N VAL A 65 7.77 -10.45 -12.74
CA VAL A 65 7.56 -9.57 -11.58
C VAL A 65 7.86 -10.30 -10.28
N ASP A 66 7.34 -11.51 -10.12
CA ASP A 66 7.55 -12.33 -8.92
C ASP A 66 9.02 -12.67 -8.72
N SER A 67 9.74 -13.04 -9.80
CA SER A 67 11.18 -13.31 -9.73
C SER A 67 11.98 -12.07 -9.28
N TYR A 68 11.59 -10.88 -9.76
CA TYR A 68 12.25 -9.64 -9.40
C TYR A 68 11.97 -9.24 -7.95
N TYR A 69 10.75 -9.41 -7.49
CA TYR A 69 10.31 -9.06 -6.13
C TYR A 69 10.79 -10.02 -5.05
N ASN A 70 11.15 -11.25 -5.43
CA ASN A 70 11.71 -12.26 -4.53
C ASN A 70 13.25 -12.24 -4.46
N ASP A 71 13.90 -11.41 -5.25
CA ASP A 71 15.37 -11.27 -5.26
C ASP A 71 15.76 -10.00 -4.51
N ASP A 72 16.37 -10.18 -3.34
CA ASP A 72 16.79 -9.11 -2.45
C ASP A 72 17.86 -8.19 -3.05
N ASP A 73 18.65 -8.66 -4.01
CA ASP A 73 19.68 -7.86 -4.70
C ASP A 73 19.07 -6.73 -5.55
N ASN A 74 17.79 -6.80 -5.87
CA ASN A 74 17.08 -5.75 -6.59
C ASN A 74 16.64 -4.56 -5.70
N PHE A 75 16.91 -4.61 -4.39
CA PHE A 75 16.47 -3.60 -3.45
C PHE A 75 17.66 -2.96 -2.71
N PRO A 76 17.53 -1.67 -2.29
CA PRO A 76 18.65 -0.91 -1.74
C PRO A 76 19.11 -1.37 -0.35
N SER A 77 18.25 -2.07 0.39
CA SER A 77 18.55 -2.60 1.72
C SER A 77 17.70 -3.84 2.00
N THR A 78 18.21 -4.71 2.86
CA THR A 78 17.51 -5.89 3.35
C THR A 78 17.59 -5.90 4.87
N GLU A 79 16.59 -5.37 5.50
CA GLU A 79 16.32 -5.44 6.92
C GLU A 79 14.96 -6.09 7.11
N TYR A 80 14.69 -6.60 8.29
CA TYR A 80 13.45 -7.33 8.57
C TYR A 80 12.74 -6.68 9.75
N ARG A 81 11.49 -6.26 9.53
CA ARG A 81 10.63 -5.75 10.59
C ARG A 81 10.02 -6.90 11.36
N LEU A 82 10.22 -6.90 12.66
CA LEU A 82 9.63 -7.86 13.58
C LEU A 82 8.12 -7.64 13.73
N HIS A 83 7.36 -8.74 13.68
CA HIS A 83 5.98 -8.86 14.12
C HIS A 83 5.93 -9.97 15.16
N TRP A 84 5.66 -9.59 16.41
CA TRP A 84 5.70 -10.50 17.53
C TRP A 84 4.54 -10.24 18.48
N ALA A 85 3.90 -11.30 18.95
CA ALA A 85 2.92 -11.21 20.00
C ALA A 85 3.05 -12.40 20.95
N LEU A 86 2.82 -12.16 22.23
CA LEU A 86 2.92 -13.14 23.30
C LEU A 86 1.71 -13.04 24.20
N THR A 87 1.13 -14.21 24.51
CA THR A 87 0.15 -14.38 25.60
C THR A 87 0.79 -15.22 26.67
N TYR A 88 0.83 -14.71 27.90
CA TYR A 88 1.43 -15.42 29.04
C TYR A 88 0.61 -15.25 30.30
N LYS A 89 0.91 -16.06 31.33
CA LYS A 89 0.37 -15.89 32.69
C LYS A 89 1.35 -15.11 33.54
N ASP A 90 0.84 -14.07 34.22
CA ASP A 90 1.63 -13.32 35.18
C ASP A 90 1.72 -14.04 36.53
N LYS A 91 2.43 -13.43 37.49
CA LYS A 91 2.66 -13.96 38.82
C LYS A 91 1.38 -14.15 39.67
N ASP A 92 0.32 -13.46 39.30
CA ASP A 92 -0.99 -13.54 39.95
C ASP A 92 -1.91 -14.54 39.20
N GLY A 93 -1.42 -15.17 38.12
CA GLY A 93 -2.11 -16.16 37.31
C GLY A 93 -3.06 -15.53 36.27
N GLU A 94 -3.02 -14.22 36.11
CA GLU A 94 -3.82 -13.49 35.10
C GLU A 94 -3.21 -13.65 33.71
N THR A 95 -4.07 -13.64 32.68
CA THR A 95 -3.63 -13.73 31.31
C THR A 95 -3.28 -12.34 30.76
N VAL A 96 -2.04 -12.16 30.33
CA VAL A 96 -1.51 -10.92 29.78
C VAL A 96 -1.12 -11.11 28.32
N ASN A 97 -1.43 -10.11 27.49
CA ASN A 97 -1.02 -10.04 26.08
C ASN A 97 -0.04 -8.88 25.90
N ILE A 98 1.08 -9.16 25.28
CA ILE A 98 2.08 -8.17 24.86
C ILE A 98 2.45 -8.39 23.38
N ASP A 99 3.02 -7.37 22.77
CA ASP A 99 3.39 -7.37 21.37
C ASP A 99 4.73 -6.64 21.12
N GLU A 100 5.12 -6.50 19.88
CA GLU A 100 6.34 -5.79 19.49
C GLU A 100 6.37 -4.32 19.96
N ASN A 101 5.22 -3.68 20.18
CA ASN A 101 5.19 -2.31 20.74
C ASN A 101 5.61 -2.31 22.21
N SER A 102 5.33 -3.38 22.93
CA SER A 102 5.81 -3.58 24.32
C SER A 102 7.32 -3.72 24.36
N LEU A 103 7.90 -4.42 23.37
CA LEU A 103 9.35 -4.53 23.19
C LEU A 103 9.97 -3.16 22.84
N GLN A 104 9.38 -2.44 21.88
CA GLN A 104 9.83 -1.10 21.49
C GLN A 104 9.80 -0.13 22.68
N SER A 105 8.73 -0.18 23.47
CA SER A 105 8.58 0.68 24.66
C SER A 105 9.63 0.36 25.74
N TYR A 106 10.06 -0.89 25.84
CA TYR A 106 11.07 -1.32 26.79
C TYR A 106 12.46 -0.78 26.44
N TYR A 107 12.86 -0.87 25.18
CA TYR A 107 14.17 -0.37 24.72
C TYR A 107 14.19 1.15 24.49
N GLY A 108 13.03 1.79 24.29
CA GLY A 108 12.87 3.15 23.84
C GLY A 108 12.68 3.25 22.34
N ALA A 109 11.75 4.12 21.91
CA ALA A 109 11.40 4.25 20.48
C ALA A 109 12.55 4.77 19.61
N ASP A 110 13.48 5.50 20.19
CA ASP A 110 14.66 6.02 19.51
C ASP A 110 15.77 4.97 19.36
N ASP A 111 15.79 3.95 20.24
CA ASP A 111 16.83 2.90 20.27
C ASP A 111 16.35 1.58 19.67
N CYS A 112 15.04 1.43 19.39
CA CYS A 112 14.44 0.23 18.85
C CYS A 112 13.36 0.59 17.81
N ASP A 113 13.68 0.48 16.54
CA ASP A 113 12.75 0.68 15.41
C ASP A 113 12.09 -0.61 14.94
N LEU A 114 12.34 -1.74 15.64
CA LEU A 114 11.87 -3.10 15.32
C LEU A 114 12.42 -3.63 13.98
N LEU A 115 13.52 -3.06 13.47
CA LEU A 115 14.25 -3.53 12.32
C LEU A 115 15.49 -4.32 12.74
N TYR A 116 15.70 -5.46 12.11
CA TYR A 116 16.80 -6.38 12.41
C TYR A 116 17.43 -6.90 11.12
N ASP A 117 18.73 -7.16 11.13
CA ASP A 117 19.41 -7.75 9.98
C ASP A 117 19.02 -9.22 9.74
N ASN A 118 18.58 -9.90 10.80
CA ASN A 118 18.21 -11.31 10.74
C ASN A 118 17.31 -11.74 11.92
N GLU A 119 16.80 -12.96 11.80
CA GLU A 119 15.90 -13.58 12.78
C GLU A 119 16.59 -13.80 14.15
N ASP A 120 17.86 -14.12 14.17
CA ASP A 120 18.60 -14.41 15.41
C ASP A 120 18.73 -13.16 16.30
N GLN A 121 19.00 -12.00 15.69
CA GLN A 121 19.01 -10.72 16.42
C GLN A 121 17.65 -10.37 17.02
N ALA A 122 16.57 -10.55 16.24
CA ALA A 122 15.22 -10.30 16.74
C ALA A 122 14.86 -11.24 17.92
N LYS A 123 15.19 -12.52 17.80
CA LYS A 123 14.97 -13.51 18.88
C LYS A 123 15.80 -13.19 20.13
N GLN A 124 17.03 -12.72 19.96
CA GLN A 124 17.86 -12.29 21.07
C GLN A 124 17.23 -11.12 21.82
N SER A 125 16.76 -10.08 21.12
CA SER A 125 16.07 -8.93 21.74
C SER A 125 14.81 -9.35 22.50
N ILE A 126 14.03 -10.29 21.95
CA ILE A 126 12.87 -10.85 22.65
C ILE A 126 13.30 -11.60 23.93
N ALA A 127 14.32 -12.43 23.84
CA ALA A 127 14.79 -13.22 24.99
C ALA A 127 15.28 -12.30 26.13
N GLU A 128 16.06 -11.26 25.82
CA GLU A 128 16.52 -10.26 26.79
C GLU A 128 15.34 -9.51 27.43
N PHE A 129 14.33 -9.16 26.65
CA PHE A 129 13.11 -8.54 27.17
C PHE A 129 12.32 -9.47 28.11
N LEU A 130 12.12 -10.73 27.73
CA LEU A 130 11.42 -11.72 28.55
C LEU A 130 12.15 -11.98 29.86
N GLU A 131 13.49 -12.12 29.83
CA GLU A 131 14.33 -12.28 31.02
C GLU A 131 14.19 -11.05 31.94
N ALA A 132 14.26 -9.83 31.41
CA ALA A 132 14.10 -8.62 32.20
C ALA A 132 12.72 -8.48 32.84
N LYS A 133 11.68 -9.03 32.20
CA LYS A 133 10.31 -9.09 32.75
C LYS A 133 10.09 -10.27 33.71
N GLY A 134 11.03 -11.23 33.76
CA GLY A 134 10.93 -12.46 34.57
C GLY A 134 9.85 -13.40 34.04
N ILE A 135 9.62 -13.41 32.74
CA ILE A 135 8.69 -14.31 32.05
C ILE A 135 9.50 -15.53 31.61
N THR A 136 9.06 -16.72 31.95
CA THR A 136 9.70 -17.99 31.62
C THR A 136 8.87 -18.77 30.61
N ASP A 137 9.47 -19.79 29.97
CA ASP A 137 8.76 -20.64 29.01
C ASP A 137 7.51 -21.30 29.61
N ASP A 138 7.52 -21.60 30.92
CA ASP A 138 6.40 -22.20 31.63
C ASP A 138 5.19 -21.24 31.77
N ASP A 139 5.44 -19.93 31.67
CA ASP A 139 4.40 -18.90 31.73
C ASP A 139 3.71 -18.69 30.41
N ILE A 140 4.33 -19.09 29.30
CA ILE A 140 3.88 -18.81 27.94
C ILE A 140 2.69 -19.70 27.54
N ILE A 141 1.57 -19.07 27.17
CA ILE A 141 0.37 -19.74 26.64
C ILE A 141 0.43 -19.85 25.12
N ALA A 142 0.77 -18.77 24.45
CA ALA A 142 0.87 -18.69 22.99
C ALA A 142 1.85 -17.61 22.56
N GLN A 143 2.53 -17.85 21.45
CA GLN A 143 3.46 -16.89 20.85
C GLN A 143 3.31 -16.93 19.32
N SER A 144 3.33 -15.75 18.70
CA SER A 144 3.50 -15.60 17.25
C SER A 144 4.80 -14.83 16.98
N PHE A 145 5.50 -15.25 15.93
CA PHE A 145 6.73 -14.61 15.47
C PHE A 145 6.74 -14.63 13.95
N ASP A 146 6.88 -13.48 13.32
CA ASP A 146 7.09 -13.35 11.89
C ASP A 146 8.00 -12.15 11.61
N MET A 147 8.66 -12.17 10.47
CA MET A 147 9.52 -11.07 10.03
C MET A 147 9.19 -10.71 8.58
N THR A 148 8.96 -9.43 8.36
CA THR A 148 8.67 -8.88 7.03
C THR A 148 9.87 -8.09 6.52
N VAL A 149 10.40 -8.48 5.36
CA VAL A 149 11.52 -7.77 4.72
C VAL A 149 11.17 -6.30 4.45
N GLN A 150 12.13 -5.40 4.62
CA GLN A 150 12.07 -3.97 4.35
C GLN A 150 13.20 -3.56 3.37
N VAL A 151 13.03 -2.53 2.56
CA VAL A 151 11.80 -1.73 2.40
C VAL A 151 10.74 -2.51 1.63
N GLN A 152 9.47 -2.21 1.89
CA GLN A 152 8.36 -2.81 1.14
C GLN A 152 8.03 -1.97 -0.10
N SER A 153 7.55 -2.66 -1.13
CA SER A 153 7.11 -2.08 -2.39
C SER A 153 5.90 -2.82 -2.91
N SER A 154 5.17 -2.21 -3.82
CA SER A 154 4.10 -2.84 -4.59
C SER A 154 4.18 -2.41 -6.05
N PHE A 155 3.63 -3.22 -6.93
CA PHE A 155 3.71 -3.00 -8.37
C PHE A 155 2.41 -3.40 -9.06
N VAL A 156 2.01 -2.59 -10.04
CA VAL A 156 0.89 -2.88 -10.94
C VAL A 156 1.31 -2.58 -12.37
N LEU A 157 1.14 -3.53 -13.26
CA LEU A 157 1.35 -3.35 -14.69
C LEU A 157 0.01 -3.42 -15.41
N MET A 158 -0.32 -2.34 -16.13
CA MET A 158 -1.56 -2.20 -16.86
C MET A 158 -1.27 -2.00 -18.35
N ASP A 159 -2.04 -2.65 -19.22
CA ASP A 159 -2.12 -2.30 -20.63
C ASP A 159 -2.97 -1.04 -20.79
N GLN A 160 -2.34 0.05 -21.20
CA GLN A 160 -3.00 1.35 -21.34
C GLN A 160 -4.11 1.37 -22.43
N SER A 161 -4.06 0.47 -23.40
CA SER A 161 -5.03 0.42 -24.50
C SER A 161 -6.34 -0.25 -24.10
N THR A 162 -6.28 -1.16 -23.13
CA THR A 162 -7.43 -1.95 -22.67
C THR A 162 -7.85 -1.64 -21.23
N GLY A 163 -6.95 -1.05 -20.43
CA GLY A 163 -7.11 -0.92 -18.99
C GLY A 163 -6.92 -2.22 -18.20
N TYR A 164 -6.50 -3.31 -18.88
CA TYR A 164 -6.30 -4.60 -18.23
C TYR A 164 -5.04 -4.61 -17.37
N VAL A 165 -5.18 -5.03 -16.11
CA VAL A 165 -4.03 -5.32 -15.26
C VAL A 165 -3.45 -6.66 -15.69
N LEU A 166 -2.18 -6.66 -16.07
CA LEU A 166 -1.47 -7.84 -16.59
C LEU A 166 -0.61 -8.53 -15.53
N ALA A 167 -0.11 -7.78 -14.55
CA ALA A 167 0.65 -8.29 -13.42
C ALA A 167 0.47 -7.38 -12.20
N LEU A 168 0.61 -7.98 -11.02
CA LEU A 168 0.46 -7.27 -9.75
C LEU A 168 1.34 -7.94 -8.68
N SER A 169 2.11 -7.14 -7.93
CA SER A 169 2.76 -7.56 -6.69
C SER A 169 2.32 -6.68 -5.53
N GLY A 170 1.86 -7.29 -4.45
CA GLY A 170 1.38 -6.59 -3.25
C GLY A 170 2.44 -6.42 -2.17
N GLY A 171 3.66 -6.91 -2.39
CA GLY A 171 4.75 -6.83 -1.43
C GLY A 171 6.05 -7.46 -1.93
N ARG A 172 7.17 -7.08 -1.32
CA ARG A 172 8.49 -7.66 -1.53
C ARG A 172 8.64 -8.96 -0.74
N GLY A 173 9.40 -9.89 -1.29
CA GLY A 173 9.69 -11.19 -0.71
C GLY A 173 8.63 -12.24 -0.99
N GLU A 174 8.94 -13.49 -0.65
CA GLU A 174 8.04 -14.62 -0.88
C GLU A 174 6.73 -14.47 -0.11
N LYS A 175 5.62 -14.62 -0.81
CA LYS A 175 4.30 -14.62 -0.21
C LYS A 175 4.04 -15.92 0.53
N LYS A 176 3.90 -15.86 1.85
CA LYS A 176 3.78 -17.04 2.73
C LYS A 176 2.33 -17.43 3.07
N THR A 177 1.37 -16.52 2.88
CA THR A 177 -0.04 -16.72 3.25
C THR A 177 -0.97 -16.15 2.20
N SER A 178 -2.09 -16.85 1.93
CA SER A 178 -3.18 -16.32 1.11
C SER A 178 -3.92 -15.21 1.84
N ARG A 179 -4.45 -14.25 1.08
CA ARG A 179 -5.23 -13.10 1.58
C ARG A 179 -4.49 -12.26 2.63
N SER A 180 -3.16 -12.20 2.54
CA SER A 180 -2.35 -11.27 3.30
C SER A 180 -2.49 -9.84 2.74
N PHE A 181 -2.05 -8.84 3.52
CA PHE A 181 -2.19 -7.42 3.16
C PHE A 181 -1.52 -7.09 1.83
N ASN A 182 -2.32 -6.78 0.83
CA ASN A 182 -1.89 -6.45 -0.53
C ASN A 182 -1.70 -4.93 -0.67
N ARG A 183 -0.45 -4.48 -0.68
CA ARG A 183 -0.11 -3.06 -0.74
C ARG A 183 -0.51 -2.40 -2.06
N ALA A 184 -0.69 -3.17 -3.13
CA ALA A 184 -1.12 -2.65 -4.42
C ALA A 184 -2.61 -2.28 -4.46
N THR A 185 -3.45 -2.92 -3.62
CA THR A 185 -4.91 -2.75 -3.64
C THR A 185 -5.52 -2.27 -2.33
N GLN A 186 -4.80 -2.38 -1.20
CA GLN A 186 -5.34 -2.10 0.13
C GLN A 186 -4.56 -1.00 0.88
N SER A 187 -3.39 -0.59 0.37
CA SER A 187 -2.58 0.43 1.02
C SER A 187 -3.01 1.82 0.58
N THR A 188 -3.32 2.69 1.54
CA THR A 188 -3.53 4.11 1.28
C THR A 188 -2.24 4.87 1.63
N ARG A 189 -1.72 5.64 0.66
CA ARG A 189 -0.49 6.44 0.80
C ARG A 189 -0.68 7.80 0.15
N GLN A 190 0.02 8.80 0.67
CA GLN A 190 0.08 10.11 0.04
C GLN A 190 0.76 9.98 -1.35
N PRO A 191 0.07 10.38 -2.44
CA PRO A 191 0.57 10.15 -3.80
C PRO A 191 1.70 11.11 -4.19
N GLY A 192 1.85 12.24 -3.50
CA GLY A 192 2.83 13.25 -3.79
C GLY A 192 2.63 13.89 -5.17
N SER A 193 3.72 14.32 -5.79
CA SER A 193 3.72 15.06 -7.06
C SER A 193 3.14 14.33 -8.27
N VAL A 194 2.94 13.03 -8.21
CA VAL A 194 2.27 12.29 -9.30
C VAL A 194 0.86 12.80 -9.53
N PHE A 195 0.16 13.24 -8.47
CA PHE A 195 -1.18 13.77 -8.56
C PHE A 195 -1.28 15.13 -9.27
N LYS A 196 -0.22 15.91 -9.33
CA LYS A 196 -0.21 17.19 -10.09
C LYS A 196 -0.70 17.00 -11.53
N THR A 197 -0.32 15.89 -12.16
CA THR A 197 -0.69 15.59 -13.53
C THR A 197 -2.19 15.38 -13.69
N ILE A 198 -2.82 14.61 -12.81
CA ILE A 198 -4.23 14.23 -12.95
C ILE A 198 -5.19 15.16 -12.21
N ALA A 199 -4.76 15.77 -11.10
CA ALA A 199 -5.60 16.69 -10.32
C ALA A 199 -5.52 18.14 -10.76
N VAL A 200 -4.43 18.57 -11.42
CA VAL A 200 -4.22 19.97 -11.81
C VAL A 200 -4.06 20.13 -13.31
N PHE A 201 -3.07 19.48 -13.92
CA PHE A 201 -2.76 19.74 -15.32
C PHE A 201 -3.77 19.10 -16.27
N LEU A 202 -4.31 17.92 -15.97
CA LEU A 202 -5.36 17.30 -16.78
C LEU A 202 -6.61 18.20 -16.84
N PRO A 203 -7.26 18.60 -15.75
CA PRO A 203 -8.40 19.53 -15.82
C PRO A 203 -8.03 20.91 -16.41
N ALA A 204 -6.83 21.41 -16.17
CA ALA A 204 -6.37 22.67 -16.75
C ALA A 204 -6.39 22.66 -18.28
N LEU A 205 -5.91 21.57 -18.88
CA LEU A 205 -5.84 21.42 -20.32
C LEU A 205 -7.17 21.01 -20.94
N ASP A 206 -7.95 20.18 -20.25
CA ASP A 206 -9.19 19.61 -20.76
C ASP A 206 -10.38 20.58 -20.63
N SER A 207 -10.56 21.19 -19.47
CA SER A 207 -11.77 21.96 -19.12
C SER A 207 -11.56 23.46 -18.96
N CYS A 208 -10.35 23.92 -18.60
CA CYS A 208 -10.09 25.34 -18.31
C CYS A 208 -9.55 26.13 -19.52
N GLY A 209 -9.46 25.51 -20.70
CA GLY A 209 -9.01 26.18 -21.92
C GLY A 209 -7.52 26.56 -21.92
N LEU A 210 -6.72 26.00 -21.02
CA LEU A 210 -5.29 26.21 -20.95
C LEU A 210 -4.53 25.28 -21.93
N SER A 211 -3.27 25.62 -22.18
CA SER A 211 -2.37 24.82 -23.00
C SER A 211 -1.03 24.63 -22.32
N LEU A 212 -0.21 23.73 -22.83
CA LEU A 212 1.15 23.54 -22.32
C LEU A 212 2.03 24.80 -22.39
N ALA A 213 1.64 25.82 -23.19
CA ALA A 213 2.30 27.12 -23.32
C ALA A 213 1.71 28.20 -22.40
N SER A 214 0.60 27.93 -21.70
CA SER A 214 0.03 28.87 -20.73
C SER A 214 1.02 29.11 -19.58
N THR A 215 1.13 30.35 -19.12
CA THR A 215 2.16 30.80 -18.16
C THR A 215 1.58 31.33 -16.87
N LYS A 216 2.33 31.15 -15.78
CA LYS A 216 2.17 31.84 -14.48
C LYS A 216 3.53 32.24 -13.94
N GLU A 217 3.54 33.24 -13.06
CA GLU A 217 4.76 33.65 -12.36
C GLU A 217 5.07 32.71 -11.20
N ASP A 218 6.26 32.11 -11.23
CA ASP A 218 6.83 31.36 -10.12
C ASP A 218 7.51 32.35 -9.16
N GLU A 219 6.81 32.70 -8.12
CA GLU A 219 7.18 33.66 -7.08
C GLU A 219 6.55 33.27 -5.74
N PRO A 220 6.96 33.84 -4.59
CA PRO A 220 6.32 33.55 -3.31
C PRO A 220 4.82 33.70 -3.39
N TYR A 221 4.09 32.68 -2.93
CA TYR A 221 2.64 32.59 -3.02
C TYR A 221 2.02 32.17 -1.70
N THR A 222 0.87 32.70 -1.38
CA THR A 222 0.04 32.29 -0.24
C THR A 222 -1.36 32.05 -0.76
N THR A 223 -1.87 30.83 -0.53
CA THR A 223 -3.24 30.47 -0.90
C THR A 223 -4.27 31.20 -0.02
N PRO A 224 -5.55 31.25 -0.42
CA PRO A 224 -6.59 31.94 0.36
C PRO A 224 -6.77 31.40 1.79
N ASP A 225 -6.45 30.14 2.05
CA ASP A 225 -6.48 29.49 3.37
C ASP A 225 -5.18 29.66 4.18
N GLY A 226 -4.17 30.34 3.61
CA GLY A 226 -2.91 30.68 4.28
C GLY A 226 -1.78 29.66 4.05
N TYR A 227 -1.97 28.62 3.22
CA TYR A 227 -0.90 27.71 2.87
C TYR A 227 0.15 28.39 1.98
N GLN A 228 1.42 28.10 2.23
CA GLN A 228 2.55 28.66 1.48
C GLN A 228 3.34 27.52 0.81
N PRO A 229 3.07 27.22 -0.47
CA PRO A 229 3.85 26.24 -1.20
C PRO A 229 5.30 26.72 -1.41
N PHE A 230 6.23 25.78 -1.44
CA PHE A 230 7.63 26.04 -1.78
C PHE A 230 8.14 25.03 -2.81
N ASN A 231 9.05 25.48 -3.67
CA ASN A 231 9.72 24.58 -4.62
C ASN A 231 10.77 23.72 -3.90
N THR A 232 11.22 22.63 -4.54
CA THR A 232 12.20 21.69 -3.96
C THR A 232 13.46 22.41 -3.45
N ASN A 233 13.92 23.43 -4.17
CA ASN A 233 14.93 24.35 -3.67
C ASN A 233 14.23 25.56 -3.06
N ALA A 234 14.03 25.56 -1.76
CA ALA A 234 13.42 26.65 -1.03
C ALA A 234 14.10 28.01 -1.42
N ASN A 235 13.26 29.00 -1.72
CA ASN A 235 13.69 30.34 -2.19
C ASN A 235 14.27 30.39 -3.63
N SER A 236 14.11 29.34 -4.44
CA SER A 236 14.44 29.39 -5.86
C SER A 236 13.17 29.53 -6.68
N TYR A 237 12.98 30.71 -7.28
CA TYR A 237 11.83 31.03 -8.13
C TYR A 237 12.35 31.33 -9.54
N GLN A 238 11.60 30.92 -10.58
CA GLN A 238 12.03 31.03 -11.97
C GLN A 238 11.33 32.16 -12.73
N GLY A 239 10.38 32.86 -12.10
CA GLY A 239 9.58 33.88 -12.77
C GLY A 239 8.56 33.26 -13.73
N THR A 240 8.36 33.86 -14.90
CA THR A 240 7.37 33.39 -15.90
C THR A 240 7.65 31.93 -16.31
N THR A 241 6.75 31.02 -15.97
CA THR A 241 6.90 29.57 -16.14
C THR A 241 5.67 29.01 -16.87
N THR A 242 5.91 28.15 -17.84
CA THR A 242 4.86 27.44 -18.61
C THR A 242 4.35 26.19 -17.86
N ILE A 243 3.15 25.72 -18.21
CA ILE A 243 2.63 24.42 -17.72
C ILE A 243 3.61 23.28 -18.08
N ARG A 244 4.21 23.31 -19.28
CA ARG A 244 5.21 22.31 -19.70
C ARG A 244 6.41 22.26 -18.74
N GLU A 245 6.96 23.42 -18.37
CA GLU A 245 8.08 23.52 -17.43
C GLU A 245 7.66 23.08 -16.04
N ALA A 246 6.47 23.48 -15.57
CA ALA A 246 5.94 23.06 -14.27
C ALA A 246 5.80 21.54 -14.16
N ILE A 247 5.37 20.86 -15.22
CA ILE A 247 5.33 19.38 -15.30
C ILE A 247 6.75 18.82 -15.31
N THR A 248 7.63 19.33 -16.18
CA THR A 248 8.99 18.82 -16.39
C THR A 248 9.82 18.87 -15.10
N TYR A 249 9.71 19.96 -14.35
CA TYR A 249 10.49 20.19 -13.12
C TYR A 249 9.68 19.92 -11.86
N SER A 250 8.45 19.42 -11.99
CA SER A 250 7.56 19.13 -10.86
C SER A 250 7.42 20.31 -9.88
N MET A 251 7.25 21.53 -10.42
CA MET A 251 7.22 22.75 -9.64
C MET A 251 5.99 22.82 -8.73
N ASN A 252 6.16 23.24 -7.48
CA ASN A 252 5.05 23.25 -6.51
C ASN A 252 4.26 24.56 -6.56
N VAL A 253 4.94 25.70 -6.55
CA VAL A 253 4.30 27.01 -6.39
C VAL A 253 3.35 27.31 -7.55
N VAL A 254 3.81 27.25 -8.77
CA VAL A 254 2.96 27.51 -9.95
C VAL A 254 1.86 26.46 -10.11
N THR A 255 2.12 25.20 -9.74
CA THR A 255 1.08 24.17 -9.77
C THR A 255 -0.05 24.49 -8.79
N THR A 256 0.29 24.92 -7.58
CA THR A 256 -0.70 25.38 -6.60
C THR A 256 -1.47 26.60 -7.10
N LYS A 257 -0.80 27.55 -7.76
CA LYS A 257 -1.48 28.69 -8.41
C LYS A 257 -2.50 28.26 -9.45
N TRP A 258 -2.13 27.33 -10.35
CA TRP A 258 -3.09 26.79 -11.34
C TRP A 258 -4.25 26.05 -10.68
N LEU A 259 -3.98 25.26 -9.62
CA LEU A 259 -5.05 24.58 -8.90
C LEU A 259 -6.04 25.58 -8.28
N VAL A 260 -5.54 26.65 -7.64
CA VAL A 260 -6.38 27.59 -6.89
C VAL A 260 -7.10 28.60 -7.82
N GLU A 261 -6.40 29.11 -8.83
CA GLU A 261 -6.85 30.25 -9.61
C GLU A 261 -7.60 29.87 -10.89
N ASP A 262 -7.29 28.73 -11.50
CA ASP A 262 -7.85 28.31 -12.79
C ASP A 262 -8.69 27.04 -12.70
N VAL A 263 -8.17 25.98 -12.05
CA VAL A 263 -8.81 24.68 -11.98
C VAL A 263 -9.86 24.62 -10.89
N THR A 264 -9.58 25.14 -9.76
CA THR A 264 -10.21 24.98 -8.45
C THR A 264 -9.98 23.60 -7.82
N PRO A 265 -9.78 23.48 -6.50
CA PRO A 265 -9.66 22.20 -5.81
C PRO A 265 -10.84 21.26 -6.07
N LYS A 266 -12.06 21.80 -6.11
CA LYS A 266 -13.27 21.03 -6.38
C LYS A 266 -13.23 20.32 -7.74
N LEU A 267 -12.85 21.03 -8.80
CA LEU A 267 -12.73 20.44 -10.14
C LEU A 267 -11.62 19.39 -10.18
N GLY A 268 -10.49 19.63 -9.48
CA GLY A 268 -9.42 18.64 -9.36
C GLY A 268 -9.88 17.34 -8.72
N ILE A 269 -10.64 17.42 -7.62
CA ILE A 269 -11.24 16.26 -6.95
C ILE A 269 -12.23 15.54 -7.86
N GLU A 270 -13.12 16.26 -8.55
CA GLU A 270 -14.07 15.68 -9.51
C GLU A 270 -13.36 14.86 -10.60
N TYR A 271 -12.23 15.34 -11.13
CA TYR A 271 -11.42 14.58 -12.09
C TYR A 271 -10.83 13.31 -11.46
N LEU A 272 -10.34 13.36 -10.21
CA LEU A 272 -9.84 12.19 -9.50
C LEU A 272 -10.93 11.15 -9.27
N GLU A 273 -12.13 11.56 -8.86
CA GLU A 273 -13.28 10.67 -8.69
C GLU A 273 -13.69 10.01 -10.00
N ASN A 274 -13.75 10.78 -11.10
CA ASN A 274 -14.03 10.26 -12.43
C ASN A 274 -12.98 9.25 -12.93
N LEU A 275 -11.75 9.33 -12.43
CA LEU A 275 -10.69 8.35 -12.65
C LEU A 275 -10.75 7.15 -11.69
N GLY A 276 -11.74 7.10 -10.78
CA GLY A 276 -11.95 6.00 -9.85
C GLY A 276 -11.19 6.13 -8.52
N ILE A 277 -10.60 7.29 -8.23
CA ILE A 277 -9.93 7.57 -6.96
C ILE A 277 -10.96 8.09 -5.96
N THR A 278 -11.41 7.23 -5.05
CA THR A 278 -12.51 7.48 -4.11
C THR A 278 -12.07 7.65 -2.65
N THR A 279 -10.78 7.84 -2.43
CA THR A 279 -10.19 7.97 -1.08
C THR A 279 -9.90 9.42 -0.70
N MET A 280 -10.31 10.38 -1.53
CA MET A 280 -10.17 11.80 -1.25
C MET A 280 -11.30 12.29 -0.34
N ASP A 281 -10.97 13.23 0.54
CA ASP A 281 -11.92 13.95 1.39
C ASP A 281 -12.00 15.39 0.90
N GLU A 282 -13.14 15.79 0.32
CA GLU A 282 -13.34 17.12 -0.26
C GLU A 282 -13.04 18.27 0.71
N ASP A 283 -13.36 18.09 2.00
CA ASP A 283 -13.18 19.13 3.01
C ASP A 283 -11.74 19.22 3.52
N ARG A 284 -11.00 18.09 3.48
CA ARG A 284 -9.69 17.97 4.09
C ARG A 284 -8.55 18.09 3.08
N ASP A 285 -8.76 17.56 1.87
CA ASP A 285 -7.69 17.30 0.91
C ASP A 285 -7.62 18.33 -0.23
N ALA A 286 -8.43 19.41 -0.11
CA ALA A 286 -8.58 20.41 -1.16
C ALA A 286 -7.26 21.05 -1.65
N TYR A 287 -6.22 21.09 -0.81
CA TYR A 287 -4.91 21.66 -1.12
C TYR A 287 -3.72 20.74 -0.79
N ALA A 288 -4.00 19.49 -0.38
CA ALA A 288 -2.97 18.52 0.02
C ALA A 288 -2.17 17.93 -1.16
#